data_9c8f1ed3bc9c89c431307a0cfa31dada
#
_entry.id   9c8f1ed3bc9c89c431307a0cfa31dada
#
_cell.length_a   1.000
_cell.length_b   1.000
_cell.length_c   1.000
_cell.angle_alpha   90.00
_cell.angle_beta   90.00
_cell.angle_gamma   90.00
#
_symmetry.space_group_name_H-M   'P 1'
#
loop_
_entity.id
_entity.type
_entity.pdbx_description
1 polymer ?
#
loop_
_entity_poly.entity_id
_entity_poly.type
_entity_poly.pdbx_seq_one_letter_code
_entity_poly.pdbx_strand_id
1 'polypeptide(L)'
;MEIVSCDGEEGNVPENAIQYAAFSLPNVERIYNPLAASGGSNLETGDSVKRRGRMLLGTGGRLVSEQDYVNAAKAFSGTVANAWCEVKGRQIILAVLMQDYEAGPHSFRQMKDELTAYLLQMAPASVKKKDLLVREPVFVNVSVELWVTVEEWRRALEERSRILEGLYGLFGPVKRRGRTEPRAGYLPKESQILMAVRSFSPITRIDHAGITVSYADEHGRHTTELGRLTRSPFMVCTNGTHEVHV
;
A
#
# COMPACT_ATOMS: atom_id res chain seq x y z
N MET A 1 -10.35 24.71 -21.37
CA MET A 1 -9.95 23.41 -20.76
C MET A 1 -8.43 23.39 -20.80
N GLU A 2 -7.80 23.53 -19.66
CA GLU A 2 -6.34 23.49 -19.56
C GLU A 2 -5.94 22.03 -19.40
N ILE A 3 -5.12 21.52 -20.30
CA ILE A 3 -4.62 20.14 -20.24
C ILE A 3 -3.21 20.21 -19.70
N VAL A 4 -3.00 19.67 -18.51
CA VAL A 4 -1.68 19.50 -17.91
C VAL A 4 -1.19 18.09 -18.21
N SER A 5 -0.05 17.97 -18.87
CA SER A 5 0.62 16.69 -19.07
C SER A 5 1.75 16.51 -18.06
N CYS A 6 1.98 15.29 -17.61
CA CYS A 6 3.08 14.92 -16.73
C CYS A 6 3.78 13.66 -17.26
N ASP A 7 4.96 13.35 -16.73
CA ASP A 7 5.76 12.18 -17.13
C ASP A 7 5.27 10.88 -16.46
N GLY A 8 3.99 10.81 -16.12
CA GLY A 8 3.39 9.64 -15.48
C GLY A 8 3.93 9.41 -14.06
N GLU A 9 4.21 8.16 -13.71
CA GLU A 9 4.78 7.78 -12.41
C GLU A 9 6.19 8.32 -12.19
N GLU A 10 6.95 8.59 -13.26
CA GLU A 10 8.31 9.15 -13.17
C GLU A 10 8.31 10.58 -12.64
N GLY A 11 7.18 11.31 -12.76
CA GLY A 11 6.98 12.61 -12.15
C GLY A 11 6.81 12.60 -10.63
N ASN A 12 6.61 11.44 -10.01
CA ASN A 12 6.48 11.30 -8.56
C ASN A 12 7.86 11.24 -7.91
N VAL A 13 8.50 12.38 -7.75
CA VAL A 13 9.83 12.49 -7.16
C VAL A 13 9.77 12.67 -5.64
N PRO A 14 10.71 12.09 -4.86
CA PRO A 14 10.74 12.24 -3.41
C PRO A 14 11.02 13.68 -2.97
N GLU A 15 10.81 13.96 -1.70
CA GLU A 15 11.18 15.23 -1.06
C GLU A 15 12.67 15.53 -1.29
N ASN A 16 12.99 16.81 -1.54
CA ASN A 16 14.33 17.31 -1.83
C ASN A 16 15.02 16.70 -3.08
N ALA A 17 14.29 16.06 -3.99
CA ALA A 17 14.84 15.54 -5.24
C ALA A 17 15.11 16.64 -6.27
N ILE A 18 14.33 17.73 -6.27
CA ILE A 18 14.50 18.85 -7.19
C ILE A 18 15.49 19.83 -6.54
N GLN A 19 16.74 19.84 -7.05
CA GLN A 19 17.82 20.65 -6.48
C GLN A 19 18.41 21.64 -7.48
N TYR A 20 18.03 21.57 -8.76
CA TYR A 20 18.60 22.37 -9.83
C TYR A 20 17.52 23.05 -10.67
N ALA A 21 17.80 24.28 -11.13
CA ALA A 21 17.02 24.95 -12.16
C ALA A 21 17.70 24.79 -13.52
N ALA A 22 16.90 24.75 -14.60
CA ALA A 22 17.40 24.65 -15.96
C ALA A 22 18.21 25.90 -16.42
N PHE A 23 18.08 27.01 -15.69
CA PHE A 23 18.76 28.28 -15.96
C PHE A 23 19.22 28.92 -14.66
N SER A 24 20.24 29.77 -14.75
CA SER A 24 20.80 30.49 -13.61
C SER A 24 19.80 31.51 -13.08
N LEU A 25 19.47 31.41 -11.80
CA LEU A 25 18.62 32.37 -11.09
C LEU A 25 19.49 33.21 -10.16
N PRO A 26 19.67 34.52 -10.44
CA PRO A 26 20.44 35.39 -9.57
C PRO A 26 19.72 35.52 -8.21
N ASN A 27 20.49 35.56 -7.12
CA ASN A 27 20.02 35.67 -5.75
C ASN A 27 19.20 34.48 -5.21
N VAL A 28 19.31 33.31 -5.80
CA VAL A 28 18.73 32.07 -5.26
C VAL A 28 19.84 31.21 -4.69
N GLU A 29 19.82 31.02 -3.36
CA GLU A 29 20.83 30.20 -2.67
C GLU A 29 20.54 28.71 -2.77
N ARG A 30 19.25 28.33 -2.77
CA ARG A 30 18.83 26.93 -2.76
C ARG A 30 17.49 26.73 -3.45
N ILE A 31 17.39 25.63 -4.20
CA ILE A 31 16.14 25.16 -4.80
C ILE A 31 15.86 23.77 -4.22
N TYR A 32 14.63 23.53 -3.79
CA TYR A 32 14.21 22.24 -3.29
C TYR A 32 12.68 22.12 -3.35
N ASN A 33 12.17 20.88 -3.46
CA ASN A 33 10.76 20.60 -3.24
C ASN A 33 10.57 20.18 -1.78
N PRO A 34 9.77 20.91 -0.99
CA PRO A 34 9.59 20.63 0.43
C PRO A 34 8.73 19.37 0.71
N LEU A 35 8.04 18.88 -0.29
CA LEU A 35 7.19 17.68 -0.21
C LEU A 35 7.47 16.79 -1.43
N ALA A 36 7.27 15.48 -1.25
CA ALA A 36 7.28 14.56 -2.37
C ALA A 36 6.20 14.92 -3.39
N ALA A 37 6.52 14.87 -4.68
CA ALA A 37 5.52 15.00 -5.72
C ALA A 37 4.68 13.72 -5.80
N SER A 38 3.38 13.87 -5.98
CA SER A 38 2.44 12.76 -6.05
C SER A 38 1.33 13.03 -7.07
N GLY A 39 0.59 11.98 -7.45
CA GLY A 39 -0.53 12.10 -8.38
C GLY A 39 -0.17 11.77 -9.84
N GLY A 40 1.11 11.55 -10.15
CA GLY A 40 1.51 11.05 -11.45
C GLY A 40 1.11 9.58 -11.62
N SER A 41 0.46 9.23 -12.74
CA SER A 41 0.16 7.86 -13.10
C SER A 41 0.40 7.63 -14.58
N ASN A 42 0.86 6.43 -14.92
CA ASN A 42 1.07 6.06 -16.32
C ASN A 42 -0.25 5.93 -17.07
N LEU A 43 -0.17 6.01 -18.40
CA LEU A 43 -1.33 5.80 -19.26
C LEU A 43 -2.01 4.46 -18.95
N GLU A 44 -3.33 4.52 -18.84
CA GLU A 44 -4.13 3.32 -18.59
C GLU A 44 -4.00 2.32 -19.75
N THR A 45 -3.75 1.06 -19.42
CA THR A 45 -3.66 0.00 -20.42
C THR A 45 -5.06 -0.34 -21.00
N GLY A 46 -5.11 -0.83 -22.25
CA GLY A 46 -6.38 -1.23 -22.88
C GLY A 46 -7.16 -2.29 -22.07
N ASP A 47 -6.45 -3.18 -21.35
CA ASP A 47 -7.11 -4.18 -20.49
C ASP A 47 -7.67 -3.56 -19.20
N SER A 48 -7.02 -2.52 -18.69
CA SER A 48 -7.54 -1.74 -17.56
C SER A 48 -8.81 -0.98 -17.96
N VAL A 49 -8.80 -0.30 -19.13
CA VAL A 49 -9.96 0.39 -19.69
C VAL A 49 -11.14 -0.57 -19.88
N LYS A 50 -10.90 -1.77 -20.45
CA LYS A 50 -11.94 -2.80 -20.64
C LYS A 50 -12.52 -3.29 -19.31
N ARG A 51 -11.68 -3.46 -18.27
CA ARG A 51 -12.14 -3.84 -16.92
C ARG A 51 -13.03 -2.74 -16.34
N ARG A 52 -12.52 -1.52 -16.32
CA ARG A 52 -13.23 -0.35 -15.80
C ARG A 52 -14.57 -0.12 -16.53
N GLY A 53 -14.56 -0.23 -17.86
CA GLY A 53 -15.76 -0.10 -18.66
C GLY A 53 -16.85 -1.12 -18.31
N ARG A 54 -16.47 -2.41 -18.14
CA ARG A 54 -17.41 -3.45 -17.68
C ARG A 54 -17.98 -3.15 -16.29
N MET A 55 -17.16 -2.65 -15.38
CA MET A 55 -17.59 -2.31 -14.03
C MET A 55 -18.58 -1.15 -14.04
N LEU A 56 -18.30 -0.08 -14.80
CA LEU A 56 -19.18 1.08 -14.92
C LEU A 56 -20.51 0.72 -15.60
N LEU A 57 -20.48 -0.11 -16.64
CA LEU A 57 -21.69 -0.57 -17.32
C LEU A 57 -22.55 -1.47 -16.41
N GLY A 58 -21.92 -2.32 -15.59
CA GLY A 58 -22.63 -3.22 -14.68
C GLY A 58 -23.38 -2.50 -13.57
N THR A 59 -22.87 -1.35 -13.10
CA THR A 59 -23.49 -0.58 -12.02
C THR A 59 -24.45 0.51 -12.49
N GLY A 60 -24.46 0.83 -13.79
CA GLY A 60 -25.23 1.95 -14.35
C GLY A 60 -24.86 3.29 -13.71
N GLY A 61 -23.65 3.42 -13.17
CA GLY A 61 -23.16 4.62 -12.48
C GLY A 61 -23.75 4.84 -11.09
N ARG A 62 -24.34 3.82 -10.47
CA ARG A 62 -24.89 3.89 -9.09
C ARG A 62 -24.13 2.97 -8.16
N LEU A 63 -23.89 3.43 -6.93
CA LEU A 63 -23.21 2.67 -5.89
C LEU A 63 -24.24 2.01 -4.98
N VAL A 64 -24.42 0.70 -5.12
CA VAL A 64 -25.40 -0.08 -4.36
C VAL A 64 -24.72 -1.10 -3.46
N SER A 65 -23.68 -1.77 -3.96
CA SER A 65 -22.94 -2.80 -3.26
C SER A 65 -21.59 -2.29 -2.76
N GLU A 66 -20.99 -2.97 -1.77
CA GLU A 66 -19.62 -2.70 -1.31
C GLU A 66 -18.62 -2.72 -2.48
N GLN A 67 -18.80 -3.66 -3.42
CA GLN A 67 -17.95 -3.78 -4.58
C GLN A 67 -18.06 -2.57 -5.52
N ASP A 68 -19.22 -1.92 -5.60
CA ASP A 68 -19.39 -0.72 -6.42
C ASP A 68 -18.57 0.44 -5.86
N TYR A 69 -18.55 0.62 -4.53
CA TYR A 69 -17.70 1.62 -3.88
C TYR A 69 -16.20 1.34 -4.12
N VAL A 70 -15.78 0.09 -4.02
CA VAL A 70 -14.40 -0.33 -4.32
C VAL A 70 -14.05 -0.01 -5.78
N ASN A 71 -14.92 -0.37 -6.70
CA ASN A 71 -14.72 -0.17 -8.11
C ASN A 71 -14.68 1.31 -8.49
N ALA A 72 -15.59 2.11 -7.94
CA ALA A 72 -15.62 3.55 -8.15
C ALA A 72 -14.37 4.25 -7.60
N ALA A 73 -13.88 3.85 -6.41
CA ALA A 73 -12.65 4.39 -5.86
C ALA A 73 -11.43 4.09 -6.76
N LYS A 74 -11.33 2.86 -7.26
CA LYS A 74 -10.26 2.48 -8.21
C LYS A 74 -10.36 3.17 -9.57
N ALA A 75 -11.59 3.50 -10.00
CA ALA A 75 -11.82 4.20 -11.26
C ALA A 75 -11.63 5.72 -11.14
N PHE A 76 -11.66 6.27 -9.92
CA PHE A 76 -11.54 7.69 -9.66
C PHE A 76 -10.16 8.23 -10.03
N SER A 77 -9.10 7.53 -9.63
CA SER A 77 -7.73 7.95 -9.94
C SER A 77 -6.81 6.75 -10.14
N GLY A 78 -5.88 6.85 -11.10
CA GLY A 78 -4.80 5.88 -11.32
C GLY A 78 -3.84 5.76 -10.13
N THR A 79 -3.83 6.72 -9.22
CA THR A 79 -3.00 6.69 -8.00
C THR A 79 -3.57 5.78 -6.91
N VAL A 80 -4.82 5.33 -7.03
CA VAL A 80 -5.41 4.35 -6.14
C VAL A 80 -4.91 2.95 -6.50
N ALA A 81 -4.07 2.38 -5.65
CA ALA A 81 -3.54 1.03 -5.83
C ALA A 81 -4.60 -0.04 -5.53
N ASN A 82 -5.34 0.13 -4.43
CA ASN A 82 -6.41 -0.78 -4.03
C ASN A 82 -7.42 -0.08 -3.11
N ALA A 83 -8.59 -0.68 -2.97
CA ALA A 83 -9.62 -0.22 -2.04
C ALA A 83 -10.40 -1.40 -1.46
N TRP A 84 -10.97 -1.23 -0.28
CA TRP A 84 -11.80 -2.21 0.42
C TRP A 84 -12.97 -1.48 1.08
N CYS A 85 -14.15 -2.05 0.99
CA CYS A 85 -15.36 -1.48 1.55
C CYS A 85 -16.01 -2.47 2.52
N GLU A 86 -16.56 -1.95 3.60
CA GLU A 86 -17.39 -2.69 4.55
C GLU A 86 -18.58 -1.82 4.95
N VAL A 87 -19.77 -2.39 4.94
CA VAL A 87 -20.98 -1.72 5.38
C VAL A 87 -21.38 -2.23 6.77
N LYS A 88 -21.41 -1.32 7.75
CA LYS A 88 -21.85 -1.60 9.12
C LYS A 88 -23.12 -0.80 9.43
N GLY A 89 -24.27 -1.42 9.31
CA GLY A 89 -25.55 -0.74 9.49
C GLY A 89 -25.75 0.35 8.44
N ARG A 90 -25.68 1.62 8.86
CA ARG A 90 -25.76 2.77 7.94
C ARG A 90 -24.40 3.32 7.53
N GLN A 91 -23.35 2.90 8.20
CA GLN A 91 -22.00 3.41 7.95
C GLN A 91 -21.32 2.59 6.86
N ILE A 92 -20.82 3.28 5.85
CA ILE A 92 -20.02 2.74 4.76
C ILE A 92 -18.57 3.14 5.04
N ILE A 93 -17.72 2.16 5.27
CA ILE A 93 -16.29 2.38 5.54
C ILE A 93 -15.53 1.96 4.31
N LEU A 94 -14.84 2.90 3.67
CA LEU A 94 -14.01 2.66 2.50
C LEU A 94 -12.54 2.91 2.86
N ALA A 95 -11.74 1.87 2.89
CA ALA A 95 -10.30 1.97 3.04
C ALA A 95 -9.65 2.05 1.65
N VAL A 96 -8.82 3.07 1.43
CA VAL A 96 -8.17 3.33 0.14
C VAL A 96 -6.66 3.31 0.31
N LEU A 97 -6.01 2.43 -0.45
CA LEU A 97 -4.56 2.32 -0.52
C LEU A 97 -4.04 3.10 -1.72
N MET A 98 -3.13 4.02 -1.47
CA MET A 98 -2.43 4.77 -2.51
C MET A 98 -1.23 3.99 -3.05
N GLN A 99 -0.81 4.27 -4.29
CA GLN A 99 0.39 3.64 -4.86
C GLN A 99 1.67 4.11 -4.16
N ASP A 100 1.70 5.35 -3.73
CA ASP A 100 2.79 6.03 -3.05
C ASP A 100 2.66 6.05 -1.52
N TYR A 101 1.95 5.08 -0.93
CA TYR A 101 1.71 5.00 0.51
C TYR A 101 2.99 5.07 1.38
N GLU A 102 4.14 4.65 0.84
CA GLU A 102 5.44 4.72 1.52
C GLU A 102 5.93 6.15 1.69
N ALA A 103 5.50 7.09 0.83
CA ALA A 103 5.82 8.52 0.93
C ALA A 103 5.00 9.26 2.00
N GLY A 104 4.06 8.56 2.63
CA GLY A 104 3.22 9.10 3.69
C GLY A 104 1.80 9.48 3.22
N PRO A 105 0.99 10.03 4.12
CA PRO A 105 -0.46 10.22 3.89
C PRO A 105 -0.82 11.45 3.03
N HIS A 106 0.14 12.12 2.40
CA HIS A 106 -0.12 13.38 1.68
C HIS A 106 -1.07 13.20 0.51
N SER A 107 -0.80 12.24 -0.36
CA SER A 107 -1.61 11.95 -1.55
C SER A 107 -3.04 11.57 -1.18
N PHE A 108 -3.19 10.76 -0.14
CA PHE A 108 -4.51 10.38 0.37
C PHE A 108 -5.27 11.60 0.91
N ARG A 109 -4.61 12.46 1.71
CA ARG A 109 -5.26 13.64 2.29
C ARG A 109 -5.76 14.60 1.22
N GLN A 110 -4.99 14.83 0.16
CA GLN A 110 -5.39 15.68 -0.95
C GLN A 110 -6.59 15.11 -1.70
N MET A 111 -6.60 13.79 -1.95
CA MET A 111 -7.63 13.13 -2.73
C MET A 111 -8.92 12.83 -1.93
N LYS A 112 -8.85 12.70 -0.61
CA LYS A 112 -9.93 12.21 0.24
C LYS A 112 -11.25 12.94 0.05
N ASP A 113 -11.22 14.28 0.05
CA ASP A 113 -12.44 15.09 -0.04
C ASP A 113 -13.06 15.03 -1.44
N GLU A 114 -12.24 15.04 -2.48
CA GLU A 114 -12.68 14.90 -3.87
C GLU A 114 -13.26 13.52 -4.13
N LEU A 115 -12.60 12.45 -3.68
CA LEU A 115 -13.12 11.10 -3.77
C LEU A 115 -14.44 10.95 -3.01
N THR A 116 -14.54 11.52 -1.81
CA THR A 116 -15.79 11.49 -1.03
C THR A 116 -16.92 12.19 -1.77
N ALA A 117 -16.66 13.35 -2.36
CA ALA A 117 -17.65 14.09 -3.15
C ALA A 117 -18.09 13.30 -4.40
N TYR A 118 -17.12 12.70 -5.11
CA TYR A 118 -17.38 11.85 -6.27
C TYR A 118 -18.26 10.63 -5.93
N LEU A 119 -17.94 9.91 -4.86
CA LEU A 119 -18.73 8.76 -4.43
C LEU A 119 -20.15 9.15 -4.01
N LEU A 120 -20.33 10.29 -3.33
CA LEU A 120 -21.65 10.79 -2.92
C LEU A 120 -22.54 11.18 -4.10
N GLN A 121 -21.97 11.63 -5.23
CA GLN A 121 -22.75 11.92 -6.44
C GLN A 121 -23.38 10.66 -7.05
N MET A 122 -22.73 9.50 -6.88
CA MET A 122 -23.21 8.21 -7.41
C MET A 122 -23.95 7.38 -6.38
N ALA A 123 -23.83 7.72 -5.10
CA ALA A 123 -24.49 7.01 -4.01
C ALA A 123 -26.02 7.26 -4.00
N PRO A 124 -26.82 6.33 -3.45
CA PRO A 124 -28.23 6.56 -3.22
C PRO A 124 -28.49 7.82 -2.39
N ALA A 125 -29.56 8.55 -2.65
CA ALA A 125 -29.90 9.79 -1.94
C ALA A 125 -30.08 9.62 -0.40
N SER A 126 -30.24 8.39 0.07
CA SER A 126 -30.31 8.03 1.49
C SER A 126 -28.93 8.09 2.18
N VAL A 127 -27.84 7.98 1.43
CA VAL A 127 -26.46 8.02 1.94
C VAL A 127 -26.02 9.48 2.06
N LYS A 128 -25.67 9.89 3.28
CA LYS A 128 -25.17 11.24 3.57
C LYS A 128 -23.65 11.22 3.79
N LYS A 129 -23.00 12.38 3.71
CA LYS A 129 -21.55 12.51 3.96
C LYS A 129 -21.11 11.88 5.29
N LYS A 130 -21.91 11.96 6.33
CA LYS A 130 -21.65 11.36 7.65
C LYS A 130 -21.71 9.82 7.66
N ASP A 131 -22.41 9.24 6.70
CA ASP A 131 -22.59 7.79 6.59
C ASP A 131 -21.42 7.15 5.77
N LEU A 132 -20.65 7.95 5.02
CA LEU A 132 -19.50 7.51 4.23
C LEU A 132 -18.18 7.94 4.88
N LEU A 133 -17.42 6.98 5.38
CA LEU A 133 -16.11 7.19 5.97
C LEU A 133 -15.01 6.69 5.01
N VAL A 134 -14.32 7.61 4.36
CA VAL A 134 -13.15 7.32 3.54
C VAL A 134 -11.87 7.48 4.38
N ARG A 135 -11.04 6.44 4.46
CA ARG A 135 -9.82 6.42 5.28
C ARG A 135 -8.70 5.60 4.63
N GLU A 136 -7.50 5.74 5.13
CA GLU A 136 -6.40 4.83 4.80
C GLU A 136 -6.59 3.47 5.51
N PRO A 137 -6.04 2.39 4.96
CA PRO A 137 -5.95 1.12 5.68
C PRO A 137 -5.02 1.26 6.89
N VAL A 138 -5.16 0.37 7.85
CA VAL A 138 -4.22 0.27 8.97
C VAL A 138 -3.00 -0.50 8.50
N PHE A 139 -1.86 0.18 8.38
CA PHE A 139 -0.61 -0.46 8.01
C PHE A 139 -0.03 -1.24 9.19
N VAL A 140 0.24 -2.52 8.97
CA VAL A 140 0.85 -3.41 9.94
C VAL A 140 2.26 -3.75 9.46
N ASN A 141 3.25 -3.12 10.05
CA ASN A 141 4.65 -3.36 9.74
C ASN A 141 5.08 -4.68 10.39
N VAL A 142 5.43 -5.66 9.58
CA VAL A 142 5.89 -6.97 10.05
C VAL A 142 7.42 -6.96 10.09
N SER A 143 7.97 -7.15 11.28
CA SER A 143 9.41 -7.28 11.51
C SER A 143 9.73 -8.74 11.82
N VAL A 144 10.75 -9.27 11.18
CA VAL A 144 11.16 -10.67 11.32
C VAL A 144 12.63 -10.72 11.73
N GLU A 145 12.89 -11.38 12.84
CA GLU A 145 14.24 -11.64 13.36
C GLU A 145 14.48 -13.15 13.32
N LEU A 146 15.52 -13.57 12.62
CA LEU A 146 15.83 -14.98 12.39
C LEU A 146 17.26 -15.32 12.73
N TRP A 147 17.45 -16.47 13.40
CA TRP A 147 18.73 -17.18 13.50
C TRP A 147 18.63 -18.45 12.69
N VAL A 148 19.49 -18.59 11.68
CA VAL A 148 19.45 -19.70 10.74
C VAL A 148 20.83 -20.33 10.61
N THR A 149 20.85 -21.66 10.48
CA THR A 149 22.04 -22.43 10.12
C THR A 149 21.96 -22.79 8.64
N VAL A 150 22.96 -22.37 7.87
CA VAL A 150 23.09 -22.70 6.44
C VAL A 150 24.01 -23.88 6.24
N GLU A 151 23.88 -24.55 5.09
CA GLU A 151 24.66 -25.75 4.77
C GLU A 151 26.13 -25.40 4.53
N GLU A 152 26.40 -24.30 3.80
CA GLU A 152 27.74 -23.84 3.45
C GLU A 152 28.05 -22.50 4.12
N TRP A 153 28.86 -22.50 5.17
CA TRP A 153 29.26 -21.28 5.89
C TRP A 153 29.96 -20.23 4.99
N ARG A 154 30.65 -20.68 3.92
CA ARG A 154 31.31 -19.76 2.97
C ARG A 154 30.34 -18.88 2.20
N ARG A 155 29.09 -19.31 2.08
CA ARG A 155 28.01 -18.57 1.42
C ARG A 155 27.06 -17.88 2.40
N ALA A 156 27.38 -17.87 3.68
CA ALA A 156 26.49 -17.34 4.71
C ALA A 156 26.02 -15.90 4.41
N LEU A 157 26.90 -15.03 3.94
CA LEU A 157 26.53 -13.65 3.60
C LEU A 157 25.61 -13.57 2.36
N GLU A 158 25.84 -14.41 1.36
CA GLU A 158 25.01 -14.50 0.16
C GLU A 158 23.61 -15.01 0.52
N GLU A 159 23.54 -16.09 1.30
CA GLU A 159 22.28 -16.68 1.73
C GLU A 159 21.51 -15.74 2.66
N ARG A 160 22.20 -15.03 3.56
CA ARG A 160 21.60 -13.95 4.36
C ARG A 160 20.94 -12.88 3.47
N SER A 161 21.63 -12.41 2.45
CA SER A 161 21.10 -11.39 1.53
C SER A 161 19.88 -11.90 0.78
N ARG A 162 19.88 -13.15 0.31
CA ARG A 162 18.74 -13.78 -0.35
C ARG A 162 17.51 -13.89 0.57
N ILE A 163 17.72 -14.27 1.83
CA ILE A 163 16.64 -14.35 2.82
C ILE A 163 16.07 -12.95 3.07
N LEU A 164 16.92 -11.94 3.26
CA LEU A 164 16.47 -10.56 3.45
C LEU A 164 15.70 -10.04 2.24
N GLU A 165 16.20 -10.22 1.02
CA GLU A 165 15.46 -9.86 -0.20
C GLU A 165 14.12 -10.57 -0.29
N GLY A 166 14.09 -11.86 0.03
CA GLY A 166 12.87 -12.65 0.07
C GLY A 166 11.86 -12.12 1.07
N LEU A 167 12.32 -11.76 2.30
CA LEU A 167 11.47 -11.18 3.34
C LEU A 167 10.91 -9.81 2.92
N TYR A 168 11.75 -8.89 2.46
CA TYR A 168 11.30 -7.61 1.90
C TYR A 168 10.41 -7.80 0.67
N GLY A 169 10.61 -8.92 -0.05
CA GLY A 169 9.77 -9.38 -1.12
C GLY A 169 8.40 -9.89 -0.68
N LEU A 170 8.26 -10.42 0.52
CA LEU A 170 7.05 -11.10 0.99
C LEU A 170 5.96 -10.14 1.44
N PHE A 171 6.35 -9.05 2.12
CA PHE A 171 5.44 -8.07 2.68
C PHE A 171 5.39 -6.81 1.80
N GLY A 172 4.23 -6.45 1.32
CA GLY A 172 4.05 -5.23 0.56
C GLY A 172 2.62 -5.12 0.05
N PRO A 173 1.97 -3.99 0.28
CA PRO A 173 0.56 -3.83 -0.04
C PRO A 173 0.31 -3.52 -1.51
N VAL A 174 1.32 -3.14 -2.28
CA VAL A 174 1.20 -2.82 -3.71
C VAL A 174 1.74 -3.96 -4.57
N LYS A 175 1.00 -4.30 -5.62
CA LYS A 175 1.38 -5.34 -6.57
C LYS A 175 2.61 -4.90 -7.37
N ARG A 176 3.76 -5.46 -7.03
CA ARG A 176 4.98 -5.40 -7.87
C ARG A 176 5.07 -6.70 -8.68
N ARG A 177 5.73 -6.68 -9.86
CA ARG A 177 5.84 -7.84 -10.77
C ARG A 177 6.07 -9.16 -10.01
N GLY A 178 5.12 -10.09 -10.15
CA GLY A 178 5.22 -11.45 -9.57
C GLY A 178 4.59 -11.66 -8.19
N ARG A 179 4.01 -10.65 -7.55
CA ARG A 179 3.33 -10.79 -6.25
C ARG A 179 1.82 -10.93 -6.36
N THR A 180 1.24 -11.68 -5.43
CA THR A 180 -0.21 -11.76 -5.22
C THR A 180 -0.77 -10.41 -4.79
N GLU A 181 -2.00 -10.10 -5.21
CA GLU A 181 -2.67 -8.87 -4.77
C GLU A 181 -2.80 -8.85 -3.23
N PRO A 182 -2.46 -7.72 -2.59
CA PRO A 182 -2.63 -7.58 -1.16
C PRO A 182 -4.11 -7.69 -0.81
N ARG A 183 -4.41 -8.49 0.20
CA ARG A 183 -5.76 -8.63 0.74
C ARG A 183 -5.82 -7.90 2.07
N ALA A 184 -6.72 -6.92 2.20
CA ALA A 184 -6.99 -6.34 3.50
C ALA A 184 -7.50 -7.42 4.47
N GLY A 185 -7.10 -7.30 5.72
CA GLY A 185 -7.41 -8.30 6.75
C GLY A 185 -6.61 -9.61 6.65
N TYR A 186 -5.79 -9.79 5.60
CA TYR A 186 -4.92 -10.94 5.48
C TYR A 186 -3.55 -10.63 6.09
N LEU A 187 -3.27 -11.32 7.18
CA LEU A 187 -1.97 -11.36 7.82
C LEU A 187 -1.46 -12.80 7.73
N PRO A 188 -0.27 -13.04 7.16
CA PRO A 188 0.27 -14.39 7.10
C PRO A 188 0.44 -14.95 8.51
N LYS A 189 0.29 -16.26 8.65
CA LYS A 189 0.63 -16.93 9.89
C LYS A 189 2.15 -17.08 9.99
N GLU A 190 2.68 -17.18 11.20
CA GLU A 190 4.11 -17.43 11.44
C GLU A 190 4.63 -18.63 10.62
N SER A 191 3.89 -19.75 10.62
CA SER A 191 4.25 -20.94 9.85
C SER A 191 4.35 -20.68 8.33
N GLN A 192 3.55 -19.77 7.78
CA GLN A 192 3.60 -19.41 6.36
C GLN A 192 4.84 -18.56 6.06
N ILE A 193 5.22 -17.66 6.98
CA ILE A 193 6.44 -16.85 6.86
C ILE A 193 7.65 -17.77 6.91
N LEU A 194 7.73 -18.68 7.87
CA LEU A 194 8.84 -19.64 8.01
C LEU A 194 8.93 -20.59 6.82
N MET A 195 7.80 -21.03 6.26
CA MET A 195 7.78 -21.83 5.04
C MET A 195 8.32 -21.03 3.84
N ALA A 196 7.94 -19.75 3.70
CA ALA A 196 8.45 -18.88 2.66
C ALA A 196 9.96 -18.67 2.80
N VAL A 197 10.46 -18.44 4.01
CA VAL A 197 11.89 -18.26 4.30
C VAL A 197 12.69 -19.49 3.83
N ARG A 198 12.21 -20.69 4.09
CA ARG A 198 12.84 -21.95 3.63
C ARG A 198 12.88 -22.08 2.11
N SER A 199 12.01 -21.38 1.38
CA SER A 199 12.02 -21.39 -0.09
C SER A 199 12.99 -20.38 -0.70
N PHE A 200 13.50 -19.43 0.07
CA PHE A 200 14.43 -18.40 -0.41
C PHE A 200 15.88 -18.85 -0.45
N SER A 201 16.24 -19.76 0.44
CA SER A 201 17.62 -20.20 0.62
C SER A 201 17.67 -21.65 1.16
N PRO A 202 18.70 -22.43 0.85
CA PRO A 202 18.93 -23.74 1.42
C PRO A 202 19.33 -23.63 2.90
N ILE A 203 18.31 -23.55 3.77
CA ILE A 203 18.46 -23.45 5.22
C ILE A 203 18.41 -24.85 5.80
N THR A 204 19.45 -25.25 6.54
CA THR A 204 19.46 -26.53 7.25
C THR A 204 18.53 -26.51 8.46
N ARG A 205 18.58 -25.41 9.23
CA ARG A 205 17.78 -25.26 10.44
C ARG A 205 17.48 -23.78 10.73
N ILE A 206 16.29 -23.53 11.26
CA ILE A 206 15.93 -22.26 11.87
C ILE A 206 16.05 -22.47 13.39
N ASP A 207 17.03 -21.81 14.01
CA ASP A 207 17.33 -21.95 15.42
C ASP A 207 16.40 -21.09 16.28
N HIS A 208 16.09 -19.90 15.83
CA HIS A 208 15.15 -18.99 16.46
C HIS A 208 14.43 -18.14 15.42
N ALA A 209 13.18 -17.81 15.69
CA ALA A 209 12.37 -16.91 14.88
C ALA A 209 11.53 -16.01 15.80
N GLY A 210 11.74 -14.71 15.71
CA GLY A 210 10.92 -13.69 16.35
C GLY A 210 10.15 -12.91 15.29
N ILE A 211 8.82 -12.91 15.36
CA ILE A 211 7.98 -12.14 14.43
C ILE A 211 7.14 -11.17 15.22
N THR A 212 7.47 -9.90 15.07
CA THR A 212 6.78 -8.80 15.73
C THR A 212 6.06 -7.94 14.70
N VAL A 213 4.97 -7.33 15.12
CA VAL A 213 4.18 -6.42 14.30
C VAL A 213 4.01 -5.09 15.01
N SER A 214 4.15 -4.00 14.27
CA SER A 214 3.86 -2.67 14.75
C SER A 214 2.83 -2.00 13.86
N TYR A 215 1.85 -1.36 14.47
CA TYR A 215 0.80 -0.61 13.77
C TYR A 215 0.41 0.63 14.56
N ALA A 216 -0.23 1.58 13.90
CA ALA A 216 -0.79 2.75 14.55
C ALA A 216 -2.31 2.77 14.31
N ASP A 217 -3.06 3.06 15.35
CA ASP A 217 -4.51 3.27 15.31
C ASP A 217 -4.90 4.57 16.05
N GLU A 218 -6.18 4.78 16.30
CA GLU A 218 -6.70 5.96 17.00
C GLU A 218 -6.21 6.05 18.46
N HIS A 219 -5.74 4.94 19.03
CA HIS A 219 -5.24 4.84 20.41
C HIS A 219 -3.72 5.00 20.52
N GLY A 220 -3.02 5.05 19.37
CA GLY A 220 -1.58 5.26 19.32
C GLY A 220 -0.81 4.18 18.53
N ARG A 221 0.48 4.09 18.82
CA ARG A 221 1.36 3.09 18.20
C ARG A 221 1.45 1.86 19.10
N HIS A 222 1.21 0.71 18.51
CA HIS A 222 1.23 -0.58 19.18
C HIS A 222 2.32 -1.49 18.58
N THR A 223 2.94 -2.27 19.43
CA THR A 223 3.88 -3.34 19.01
C THR A 223 3.52 -4.60 19.78
N THR A 224 3.37 -5.70 19.06
CA THR A 224 3.00 -6.99 19.62
C THR A 224 3.56 -8.15 18.79
N GLU A 225 3.51 -9.37 19.31
CA GLU A 225 3.80 -10.56 18.53
C GLU A 225 2.71 -10.81 17.48
N LEU A 226 3.09 -11.32 16.31
CA LEU A 226 2.15 -11.59 15.22
C LEU A 226 0.97 -12.48 15.65
N GLY A 227 1.22 -13.45 16.53
CA GLY A 227 0.20 -14.38 17.03
C GLY A 227 -0.85 -13.73 17.95
N ARG A 228 -0.52 -12.59 18.57
CA ARG A 228 -1.41 -11.87 19.51
C ARG A 228 -2.18 -10.73 18.87
N LEU A 229 -1.91 -10.43 17.60
CA LEU A 229 -2.56 -9.32 16.91
C LEU A 229 -4.04 -9.60 16.69
N THR A 230 -4.91 -8.70 17.18
CA THR A 230 -6.33 -8.71 16.86
C THR A 230 -6.53 -8.19 15.43
N ARG A 231 -7.05 -9.03 14.54
CA ARG A 231 -7.22 -8.71 13.13
C ARG A 231 -8.40 -7.77 12.89
N SER A 232 -8.17 -6.76 12.06
CA SER A 232 -9.21 -5.86 11.54
C SER A 232 -9.31 -6.04 10.01
N PRO A 233 -10.51 -5.91 9.43
CA PRO A 233 -10.72 -6.10 7.99
C PRO A 233 -9.94 -5.11 7.10
N PHE A 234 -9.47 -4.00 7.67
CA PHE A 234 -8.73 -2.96 6.94
C PHE A 234 -7.23 -2.93 7.26
N MET A 235 -6.70 -3.97 7.88
CA MET A 235 -5.26 -4.12 8.09
C MET A 235 -4.57 -4.58 6.82
N VAL A 236 -3.43 -3.98 6.51
CA VAL A 236 -2.61 -4.32 5.34
C VAL A 236 -1.17 -4.51 5.80
N CYS A 237 -0.58 -5.67 5.47
CA CYS A 237 0.81 -5.94 5.79
C CYS A 237 1.76 -5.05 5.01
N THR A 238 2.77 -4.54 5.70
CA THR A 238 3.90 -3.80 5.16
C THR A 238 5.20 -4.32 5.74
N ASN A 239 6.31 -3.98 5.10
CA ASN A 239 7.63 -4.30 5.62
C ASN A 239 7.93 -3.48 6.88
N GLY A 240 8.36 -4.16 7.93
CA GLY A 240 9.08 -3.58 9.05
C GLY A 240 10.59 -3.74 8.86
N THR A 241 11.32 -3.87 9.96
CA THR A 241 12.77 -4.15 9.96
C THR A 241 12.98 -5.65 9.99
N HIS A 242 13.80 -6.18 9.07
CA HIS A 242 14.14 -7.59 9.06
C HIS A 242 15.60 -7.79 9.42
N GLU A 243 15.86 -8.73 10.32
CA GLU A 243 17.21 -9.09 10.77
C GLU A 243 17.41 -10.61 10.59
N VAL A 244 18.53 -10.99 9.98
CA VAL A 244 18.89 -12.39 9.76
C VAL A 244 20.30 -12.61 10.23
N HIS A 245 20.46 -13.55 11.17
CA HIS A 245 21.73 -14.01 11.74
C HIS A 245 21.99 -15.42 11.18
N VAL A 246 23.20 -15.61 10.62
CA VAL A 246 23.62 -16.85 9.98
C VAL A 246 24.87 -17.38 10.67
#